data_688d99a8f7f46e034266771cfa0dabe9
#
_entry.id   688d99a8f7f46e034266771cfa0dabe9
#
_cell.length_a   1.000
_cell.length_b   1.000
_cell.length_c   1.000
_cell.angle_alpha   90.00
_cell.angle_beta   90.00
_cell.angle_gamma   90.00
#
_symmetry.space_group_name_H-M   'P 1'
#
loop_
_entity.id
_entity.type
_entity.pdbx_description
1 polymer ?
#
loop_
_entity_poly.entity_id
_entity_poly.type
_entity_poly.pdbx_seq_one_letter_code
_entity_poly.pdbx_strand_id
1 'polypeptide(L)'
;MTKALTNYDKTKISTAHIFLQYDQATMIHKYSLHYNSDWLYITFINRTYRINRKTGNVQWSDNDFETVHEANHNEAMTIYDVLCYSKDRCHLSHEFVNINSLSSVRTGNLSTSSGFFQNTADFFNGKTVELRNACIALSGKELEKGDVAFKLNLFPFLPIIIRFWEADDEFPASLQILADRNTLDYMHYETLMFALTHLFSRLNEEMRNEKR
;
A
#
# COMPACT_ATOMS: atom_id res chain seq x y z
N MET A 1 14.48 11.06 -28.74
CA MET A 1 14.48 12.09 -27.67
C MET A 1 14.31 11.37 -26.34
N THR A 2 15.34 11.32 -25.50
CA THR A 2 15.26 10.75 -24.14
C THR A 2 14.42 11.71 -23.27
N LYS A 3 13.30 11.22 -22.76
CA LYS A 3 12.45 11.99 -21.85
C LYS A 3 13.25 12.37 -20.60
N ALA A 4 13.25 13.65 -20.23
CA ALA A 4 13.93 14.10 -19.01
C ALA A 4 13.33 13.39 -17.79
N LEU A 5 14.21 12.90 -16.90
CA LEU A 5 13.78 12.22 -15.65
C LEU A 5 13.04 13.21 -14.74
N THR A 6 11.88 12.81 -14.25
CA THR A 6 11.13 13.56 -13.25
C THR A 6 11.83 13.49 -11.88
N ASN A 7 11.45 14.34 -10.93
CA ASN A 7 11.96 14.24 -9.55
C ASN A 7 11.61 12.88 -8.91
N TYR A 8 10.43 12.33 -9.21
CA TYR A 8 10.01 11.00 -8.77
C TYR A 8 10.93 9.89 -9.31
N ASP A 9 11.33 9.96 -10.59
CA ASP A 9 12.26 9.01 -11.19
C ASP A 9 13.63 9.09 -10.51
N LYS A 10 14.12 10.31 -10.26
CA LYS A 10 15.42 10.52 -9.57
C LYS A 10 15.39 9.96 -8.15
N THR A 11 14.32 10.21 -7.39
CA THR A 11 14.15 9.68 -6.03
C THR A 11 14.13 8.14 -6.06
N LYS A 12 13.37 7.54 -6.98
CA LYS A 12 13.32 6.08 -7.15
C LYS A 12 14.70 5.50 -7.42
N ILE A 13 15.48 6.09 -8.34
CA ILE A 13 16.85 5.66 -8.66
C ILE A 13 17.76 5.79 -7.44
N SER A 14 17.74 6.91 -6.73
CA SER A 14 18.59 7.10 -5.55
C SER A 14 18.23 6.12 -4.43
N THR A 15 16.95 5.84 -4.21
CA THR A 15 16.51 4.87 -3.20
C THR A 15 16.85 3.44 -3.58
N ALA A 16 16.82 3.09 -4.88
CA ALA A 16 17.32 1.81 -5.37
C ALA A 16 18.81 1.61 -5.02
N HIS A 17 19.64 2.65 -5.17
CA HIS A 17 21.05 2.59 -4.74
C HIS A 17 21.20 2.45 -3.22
N ILE A 18 20.33 3.09 -2.43
CA ILE A 18 20.32 2.95 -0.97
C ILE A 18 19.96 1.50 -0.59
N PHE A 19 18.96 0.91 -1.22
CA PHE A 19 18.57 -0.49 -1.00
C PHE A 19 19.74 -1.46 -1.16
N LEU A 20 20.62 -1.22 -2.13
CA LEU A 20 21.82 -2.06 -2.38
C LEU A 20 22.86 -1.98 -1.25
N GLN A 21 22.78 -1.01 -0.35
CA GLN A 21 23.68 -0.86 0.80
C GLN A 21 23.20 -1.64 2.02
N TYR A 22 21.95 -2.11 2.02
CA TYR A 22 21.38 -2.89 3.10
C TYR A 22 21.62 -4.39 2.94
N ASP A 23 21.68 -5.10 4.06
CA ASP A 23 21.83 -6.55 4.07
C ASP A 23 20.54 -7.25 3.60
N GLN A 24 20.56 -7.72 2.37
CA GLN A 24 19.44 -8.44 1.77
C GLN A 24 19.15 -9.78 2.46
N ALA A 25 20.14 -10.42 3.09
CA ALA A 25 19.91 -11.67 3.82
C ALA A 25 19.04 -11.43 5.07
N THR A 26 19.24 -10.33 5.76
CA THR A 26 18.39 -9.90 6.87
C THR A 26 16.95 -9.63 6.41
N MET A 27 16.75 -8.93 5.26
CA MET A 27 15.40 -8.70 4.71
C MET A 27 14.69 -10.00 4.37
N ILE A 28 15.40 -10.94 3.70
CA ILE A 28 14.88 -12.25 3.33
C ILE A 28 14.43 -13.03 4.57
N HIS A 29 15.27 -13.10 5.58
CA HIS A 29 14.95 -13.80 6.82
C HIS A 29 13.78 -13.17 7.57
N LYS A 30 13.82 -11.82 7.73
CA LYS A 30 12.81 -11.06 8.49
C LYS A 30 11.41 -11.22 7.94
N TYR A 31 11.25 -11.18 6.62
CA TYR A 31 9.95 -11.22 5.95
C TYR A 31 9.66 -12.54 5.25
N SER A 32 10.54 -13.55 5.41
CA SER A 32 10.44 -14.86 4.74
C SER A 32 10.25 -14.72 3.24
N LEU A 33 11.05 -13.83 2.62
CA LEU A 33 10.92 -13.54 1.20
C LEU A 33 11.39 -14.70 0.33
N HIS A 34 10.66 -14.97 -0.74
CA HIS A 34 11.18 -15.80 -1.82
C HIS A 34 12.30 -15.05 -2.55
N TYR A 35 13.32 -15.78 -3.00
CA TYR A 35 14.44 -15.19 -3.73
C TYR A 35 15.15 -16.20 -4.63
N ASN A 36 15.92 -15.66 -5.58
CA ASN A 36 16.92 -16.40 -6.36
C ASN A 36 18.21 -15.57 -6.48
N SER A 37 19.11 -15.91 -7.39
CA SER A 37 20.37 -15.18 -7.61
C SER A 37 20.19 -13.71 -8.00
N ASP A 38 19.10 -13.38 -8.68
CA ASP A 38 18.88 -12.10 -9.33
C ASP A 38 17.75 -11.28 -8.71
N TRP A 39 16.79 -11.92 -8.02
CA TRP A 39 15.55 -11.30 -7.57
C TRP A 39 15.19 -11.63 -6.13
N LEU A 40 14.62 -10.64 -5.41
CA LEU A 40 13.79 -10.81 -4.23
C LEU A 40 12.32 -10.65 -4.65
N TYR A 41 11.42 -11.44 -4.06
CA TYR A 41 9.98 -11.37 -4.34
C TYR A 41 9.23 -10.96 -3.10
N ILE A 42 8.27 -10.04 -3.27
CA ILE A 42 7.39 -9.55 -2.19
C ILE A 42 5.98 -9.35 -2.74
N THR A 43 4.98 -9.71 -1.94
CA THR A 43 3.58 -9.40 -2.27
C THR A 43 3.19 -8.08 -1.62
N PHE A 44 2.68 -7.14 -2.42
CA PHE A 44 2.16 -5.86 -1.98
C PHE A 44 0.77 -5.64 -2.58
N ILE A 45 -0.25 -5.50 -1.74
CA ILE A 45 -1.68 -5.35 -2.10
C ILE A 45 -2.09 -6.40 -3.15
N ASN A 46 -1.93 -7.67 -2.78
CA ASN A 46 -2.30 -8.84 -3.60
C ASN A 46 -1.66 -8.89 -5.00
N ARG A 47 -0.52 -8.22 -5.23
CA ARG A 47 0.26 -8.24 -6.46
C ARG A 47 1.69 -8.67 -6.16
N THR A 48 2.28 -9.48 -7.03
CA THR A 48 3.67 -9.92 -6.87
C THR A 48 4.62 -8.90 -7.47
N TYR A 49 5.56 -8.45 -6.65
CA TYR A 49 6.68 -7.59 -7.03
C TYR A 49 7.99 -8.37 -6.94
N ARG A 50 8.96 -7.98 -7.77
CA ARG A 50 10.33 -8.44 -7.66
C ARG A 50 11.30 -7.27 -7.64
N ILE A 51 12.34 -7.38 -6.84
CA ILE A 51 13.40 -6.38 -6.72
C ILE A 51 14.68 -7.00 -7.24
N ASN A 52 15.32 -6.35 -8.21
CA ASN A 52 16.60 -6.82 -8.73
C ASN A 52 17.69 -6.65 -7.67
N ARG A 53 18.36 -7.72 -7.32
CA ARG A 53 19.34 -7.77 -6.23
C ARG A 53 20.62 -6.99 -6.51
N LYS A 54 20.91 -6.69 -7.79
CA LYS A 54 22.13 -5.99 -8.26
C LYS A 54 21.88 -4.52 -8.60
N THR A 55 20.66 -4.18 -8.99
CA THR A 55 20.31 -2.81 -9.42
C THR A 55 19.32 -2.13 -8.49
N GLY A 56 18.62 -2.88 -7.64
CA GLY A 56 17.54 -2.40 -6.80
C GLY A 56 16.23 -2.17 -7.56
N ASN A 57 16.19 -2.28 -8.89
CA ASN A 57 14.98 -1.99 -9.67
C ASN A 57 13.79 -2.84 -9.25
N VAL A 58 12.61 -2.22 -9.13
CA VAL A 58 11.37 -2.87 -8.70
C VAL A 58 10.42 -3.01 -9.88
N GLN A 59 9.95 -4.23 -10.09
CA GLN A 59 9.04 -4.62 -11.15
C GLN A 59 7.87 -5.42 -10.59
N TRP A 60 6.75 -5.46 -11.31
CA TRP A 60 5.61 -6.30 -10.97
C TRP A 60 5.02 -7.00 -12.20
N SER A 61 4.22 -8.02 -11.93
CA SER A 61 3.50 -8.79 -12.95
C SER A 61 2.24 -9.40 -12.35
N ASP A 62 1.22 -9.59 -13.18
CA ASP A 62 0.01 -10.34 -12.86
C ASP A 62 0.01 -11.75 -13.49
N ASN A 63 1.08 -12.15 -14.22
CA ASN A 63 1.20 -13.41 -14.96
C ASN A 63 2.61 -14.03 -14.87
N ASP A 64 3.10 -14.21 -13.63
CA ASP A 64 4.39 -14.88 -13.34
C ASP A 64 5.59 -14.28 -14.10
N PHE A 65 5.56 -12.98 -14.36
CA PHE A 65 6.60 -12.21 -15.06
C PHE A 65 6.77 -12.56 -16.56
N GLU A 66 5.76 -13.14 -17.19
CA GLU A 66 5.69 -13.20 -18.65
C GLU A 66 5.55 -11.79 -19.24
N THR A 67 4.72 -10.96 -18.63
CA THR A 67 4.64 -9.51 -18.88
C THR A 67 5.16 -8.76 -17.65
N VAL A 68 6.08 -7.83 -17.88
CA VAL A 68 6.76 -7.10 -16.80
C VAL A 68 6.41 -5.63 -16.86
N HIS A 69 6.08 -5.07 -15.71
CA HIS A 69 5.81 -3.65 -15.52
C HIS A 69 6.77 -3.04 -14.52
N GLU A 70 7.24 -1.82 -14.78
CA GLU A 70 8.03 -1.07 -13.82
C GLU A 70 7.13 -0.54 -12.70
N ALA A 71 7.56 -0.72 -11.46
CA ALA A 71 6.87 -0.16 -10.32
C ALA A 71 6.88 1.37 -10.39
N ASN A 72 5.74 1.99 -10.12
CA ASN A 72 5.65 3.44 -10.00
C ASN A 72 6.32 3.95 -8.70
N HIS A 73 6.30 5.26 -8.48
CA HIS A 73 6.96 5.87 -7.32
C HIS A 73 6.40 5.34 -5.98
N ASN A 74 5.07 5.34 -5.83
CA ASN A 74 4.42 4.94 -4.58
C ASN A 74 4.70 3.47 -4.24
N GLU A 75 4.64 2.59 -5.25
CA GLU A 75 4.95 1.18 -5.12
C GLU A 75 6.41 0.95 -4.68
N ALA A 76 7.34 1.51 -5.44
CA ALA A 76 8.77 1.32 -5.18
C ALA A 76 9.19 1.89 -3.82
N MET A 77 8.76 3.13 -3.51
CA MET A 77 9.09 3.77 -2.23
C MET A 77 8.52 3.02 -1.04
N THR A 78 7.30 2.49 -1.14
CA THR A 78 6.71 1.67 -0.07
C THR A 78 7.50 0.39 0.16
N ILE A 79 7.87 -0.31 -0.92
CA ILE A 79 8.64 -1.55 -0.83
C ILE A 79 10.02 -1.30 -0.23
N TYR A 80 10.75 -0.27 -0.69
CA TYR A 80 12.06 0.06 -0.14
C TYR A 80 11.98 0.46 1.34
N ASP A 81 10.98 1.25 1.72
CA ASP A 81 10.85 1.71 3.09
C ASP A 81 10.66 0.53 4.06
N VAL A 82 9.75 -0.37 3.72
CA VAL A 82 9.51 -1.58 4.52
C VAL A 82 10.76 -2.45 4.61
N LEU A 83 11.48 -2.63 3.51
CA LEU A 83 12.66 -3.51 3.50
C LEU A 83 13.87 -2.90 4.19
N CYS A 84 14.08 -1.58 4.06
CA CYS A 84 15.30 -0.91 4.51
C CYS A 84 15.16 -0.25 5.88
N TYR A 85 13.98 0.28 6.22
CA TYR A 85 13.83 1.18 7.38
C TYR A 85 12.91 0.63 8.47
N SER A 86 12.28 -0.52 8.26
CA SER A 86 11.51 -1.15 9.35
C SER A 86 12.40 -1.52 10.52
N LYS A 87 11.88 -1.39 11.74
CA LYS A 87 12.61 -1.77 12.96
C LYS A 87 13.05 -3.23 12.93
N ASP A 88 14.15 -3.56 13.58
CA ASP A 88 14.69 -4.94 13.61
C ASP A 88 13.66 -5.96 14.10
N ARG A 89 12.88 -5.61 15.11
CA ARG A 89 11.80 -6.45 15.64
C ARG A 89 10.46 -5.78 15.41
N CYS A 90 9.77 -6.19 14.35
CA CYS A 90 8.39 -5.81 14.10
C CYS A 90 7.44 -6.91 14.57
N HIS A 91 6.35 -6.51 15.20
CA HIS A 91 5.24 -7.40 15.55
C HIS A 91 3.93 -6.63 15.49
N LEU A 92 2.85 -7.30 15.13
CA LEU A 92 1.53 -6.71 15.19
C LEU A 92 1.06 -6.63 16.65
N SER A 93 0.46 -5.50 17.01
CA SER A 93 -0.23 -5.35 18.30
C SER A 93 -1.59 -6.05 18.30
N HIS A 94 -2.14 -6.33 17.12
CA HIS A 94 -3.52 -6.78 16.89
C HIS A 94 -4.59 -5.78 17.36
N GLU A 95 -4.18 -4.52 17.64
CA GLU A 95 -5.07 -3.42 17.97
C GLU A 95 -5.12 -2.44 16.81
N PHE A 96 -6.30 -2.34 16.18
CA PHE A 96 -6.51 -1.46 15.04
C PHE A 96 -6.95 -0.08 15.50
N VAL A 97 -6.21 0.94 15.11
CA VAL A 97 -6.46 2.34 15.43
C VAL A 97 -6.62 3.18 14.16
N ASN A 98 -7.32 4.31 14.25
CA ASN A 98 -7.41 5.23 13.13
C ASN A 98 -6.01 5.71 12.74
N ILE A 99 -5.68 5.68 11.44
CA ILE A 99 -4.35 6.06 10.95
C ILE A 99 -3.95 7.47 11.35
N ASN A 100 -4.91 8.37 11.50
CA ASN A 100 -4.65 9.75 11.96
C ASN A 100 -4.08 9.80 13.40
N SER A 101 -4.29 8.74 14.19
CA SER A 101 -3.74 8.65 15.55
C SER A 101 -2.33 8.07 15.60
N LEU A 102 -1.81 7.52 14.49
CA LEU A 102 -0.46 6.97 14.40
C LEU A 102 0.61 8.06 14.30
N SER A 103 0.27 9.21 13.73
CA SER A 103 1.21 10.32 13.62
C SER A 103 1.32 11.06 14.94
N SER A 104 2.52 11.10 15.55
CA SER A 104 2.84 11.99 16.67
C SER A 104 3.00 13.45 16.24
N VAL A 105 3.10 13.70 14.94
CA VAL A 105 3.18 15.05 14.38
C VAL A 105 1.76 15.62 14.39
N ARG A 106 1.41 16.33 15.45
CA ARG A 106 0.30 17.28 15.44
C ARG A 106 0.67 18.44 14.50
N THR A 107 0.71 18.17 13.21
CA THR A 107 0.78 19.25 12.23
C THR A 107 -0.57 19.94 12.28
N GLY A 108 -0.60 21.18 12.73
CA GLY A 108 -1.79 22.00 12.88
C GLY A 108 -2.56 22.29 11.59
N ASN A 109 -2.32 21.51 10.51
CA ASN A 109 -3.00 21.59 9.23
C ASN A 109 -3.11 20.18 8.58
N LEU A 110 -3.72 19.22 9.29
CA LEU A 110 -4.15 17.94 8.71
C LEU A 110 -5.39 18.09 7.79
N SER A 111 -5.61 19.25 7.20
CA SER A 111 -6.62 19.45 6.15
C SER A 111 -6.32 18.66 4.86
N THR A 112 -5.07 18.24 4.67
CA THR A 112 -4.68 17.47 3.46
C THR A 112 -5.10 16.01 3.52
N SER A 113 -5.04 15.36 4.69
CA SER A 113 -5.50 13.96 4.82
C SER A 113 -7.03 13.87 4.81
N SER A 114 -7.74 14.84 5.41
CA SER A 114 -9.21 14.87 5.35
C SER A 114 -9.72 15.03 3.92
N GLY A 115 -9.10 15.88 3.12
CA GLY A 115 -9.44 16.04 1.69
C GLY A 115 -9.17 14.79 0.86
N PHE A 116 -8.04 14.12 1.10
CA PHE A 116 -7.71 12.88 0.38
C PHE A 116 -8.72 11.77 0.65
N PHE A 117 -9.07 11.53 1.91
CA PHE A 117 -10.06 10.50 2.25
C PHE A 117 -11.47 10.89 1.84
N GLN A 118 -11.82 12.19 1.90
CA GLN A 118 -13.13 12.66 1.45
C GLN A 118 -13.27 12.46 -0.06
N ASN A 119 -12.30 12.87 -0.87
CA ASN A 119 -12.32 12.64 -2.32
C ASN A 119 -12.42 11.15 -2.67
N THR A 120 -11.79 10.28 -1.89
CA THR A 120 -11.86 8.83 -2.07
C THR A 120 -13.25 8.28 -1.67
N ALA A 121 -13.84 8.79 -0.59
CA ALA A 121 -15.19 8.44 -0.19
C ALA A 121 -16.21 8.88 -1.25
N ASP A 122 -16.10 10.10 -1.74
CA ASP A 122 -16.96 10.62 -2.82
C ASP A 122 -16.83 9.79 -4.10
N PHE A 123 -15.63 9.31 -4.42
CA PHE A 123 -15.41 8.42 -5.57
C PHE A 123 -16.11 7.07 -5.43
N PHE A 124 -16.18 6.52 -4.20
CA PHE A 124 -16.83 5.23 -3.93
C PHE A 124 -18.34 5.35 -3.74
N ASN A 125 -18.86 6.54 -3.51
CA ASN A 125 -20.30 6.78 -3.31
C ASN A 125 -21.10 6.29 -4.51
N GLY A 126 -22.17 5.54 -4.27
CA GLY A 126 -22.99 4.88 -5.29
C GLY A 126 -22.33 3.65 -5.95
N LYS A 127 -21.24 3.10 -5.37
CA LYS A 127 -20.48 1.97 -5.93
C LYS A 127 -20.15 0.91 -4.89
N THR A 128 -21.02 0.71 -3.92
CA THR A 128 -20.78 -0.25 -2.80
C THR A 128 -20.57 -1.67 -3.30
N VAL A 129 -21.32 -2.10 -4.33
CA VAL A 129 -21.18 -3.45 -4.90
C VAL A 129 -19.79 -3.61 -5.56
N GLU A 130 -19.41 -2.69 -6.42
CA GLU A 130 -18.11 -2.72 -7.11
C GLU A 130 -16.95 -2.62 -6.10
N LEU A 131 -17.08 -1.78 -5.07
CA LEU A 131 -16.05 -1.67 -4.02
C LEU A 131 -15.92 -2.98 -3.23
N ARG A 132 -17.04 -3.63 -2.88
CA ARG A 132 -17.08 -4.92 -2.20
C ARG A 132 -16.36 -5.99 -3.03
N ASN A 133 -16.70 -6.09 -4.31
CA ASN A 133 -16.10 -7.06 -5.22
C ASN A 133 -14.62 -6.80 -5.45
N ALA A 134 -14.20 -5.55 -5.56
CA ALA A 134 -12.79 -5.17 -5.63
C ALA A 134 -12.02 -5.58 -4.36
N CYS A 135 -12.61 -5.40 -3.17
CA CYS A 135 -11.99 -5.86 -1.93
C CYS A 135 -11.85 -7.40 -1.89
N ILE A 136 -12.84 -8.13 -2.39
CA ILE A 136 -12.78 -9.61 -2.52
C ILE A 136 -11.67 -10.00 -3.50
N ALA A 137 -11.57 -9.35 -4.66
CA ALA A 137 -10.53 -9.59 -5.66
C ALA A 137 -9.12 -9.36 -5.09
N LEU A 138 -8.96 -8.40 -4.17
CA LEU A 138 -7.73 -8.19 -3.42
C LEU A 138 -7.56 -9.14 -2.21
N SER A 139 -8.31 -10.24 -2.15
CA SER A 139 -8.27 -11.24 -1.07
C SER A 139 -8.63 -10.66 0.31
N GLY A 140 -9.50 -9.65 0.33
CA GLY A 140 -10.00 -9.01 1.54
C GLY A 140 -10.95 -9.92 2.32
N LYS A 141 -10.89 -9.81 3.65
CA LYS A 141 -11.86 -10.44 4.56
C LYS A 141 -12.92 -9.42 4.97
N GLU A 142 -14.16 -9.71 4.67
CA GLU A 142 -15.28 -8.84 5.01
C GLU A 142 -15.49 -8.72 6.54
N LEU A 143 -15.91 -7.54 6.97
CA LEU A 143 -16.20 -7.17 8.35
C LEU A 143 -17.62 -6.58 8.45
N GLU A 144 -18.19 -6.56 9.65
CA GLU A 144 -19.61 -6.18 9.85
C GLU A 144 -19.85 -4.66 9.93
N LYS A 145 -18.82 -3.83 10.20
CA LYS A 145 -19.02 -2.41 10.53
C LYS A 145 -18.77 -1.49 9.33
N GLY A 146 -19.84 -0.98 8.71
CA GLY A 146 -19.87 -0.11 7.53
C GLY A 146 -20.74 -0.69 6.43
N ASP A 147 -21.08 0.09 5.39
CA ASP A 147 -21.79 -0.42 4.21
C ASP A 147 -20.88 -1.32 3.39
N VAL A 148 -19.58 -0.99 3.36
CA VAL A 148 -18.52 -1.85 2.89
C VAL A 148 -17.37 -1.79 3.89
N ALA A 149 -17.01 -2.92 4.48
CA ALA A 149 -15.91 -3.00 5.43
C ALA A 149 -15.08 -4.25 5.19
N PHE A 150 -13.77 -4.08 5.04
CA PHE A 150 -12.84 -5.16 4.75
C PHE A 150 -11.53 -5.01 5.50
N LYS A 151 -10.99 -6.15 5.95
CA LYS A 151 -9.60 -6.29 6.32
C LYS A 151 -8.83 -6.74 5.09
N LEU A 152 -7.92 -5.90 4.61
CA LEU A 152 -7.02 -6.13 3.49
C LEU A 152 -5.58 -6.29 4.02
N ASN A 153 -4.66 -6.71 3.18
CA ASN A 153 -3.25 -6.75 3.51
C ASN A 153 -2.48 -5.80 2.60
N LEU A 154 -1.79 -4.81 3.17
CA LEU A 154 -0.76 -4.07 2.44
C LEU A 154 0.36 -5.04 2.05
N PHE A 155 0.91 -5.75 3.04
CA PHE A 155 1.81 -6.89 2.85
C PHE A 155 1.21 -8.10 3.58
N PRO A 156 1.61 -9.34 3.29
CA PRO A 156 1.08 -10.53 3.98
C PRO A 156 1.17 -10.44 5.50
N PHE A 157 2.17 -9.72 6.01
CA PHE A 157 2.43 -9.48 7.42
C PHE A 157 1.87 -8.17 7.97
N LEU A 158 1.25 -7.31 7.14
CA LEU A 158 0.80 -5.97 7.55
C LEU A 158 -0.65 -5.70 7.08
N PRO A 159 -1.63 -6.00 7.92
CA PRO A 159 -3.05 -5.79 7.60
C PRO A 159 -3.46 -4.33 7.75
N ILE A 160 -4.52 -3.97 7.01
CA ILE A 160 -5.22 -2.69 7.10
C ILE A 160 -6.73 -2.93 7.04
N ILE A 161 -7.52 -2.07 7.68
CA ILE A 161 -8.98 -2.13 7.60
C ILE A 161 -9.48 -0.87 6.91
N ILE A 162 -10.34 -1.06 5.93
CA ILE A 162 -11.15 0.00 5.33
C ILE A 162 -12.59 -0.16 5.79
N ARG A 163 -13.25 0.96 6.11
CA ARG A 163 -14.68 1.05 6.38
C ARG A 163 -15.24 2.20 5.59
N PHE A 164 -16.22 1.91 4.80
CA PHE A 164 -16.88 2.89 3.96
C PHE A 164 -18.35 2.97 4.35
N TRP A 165 -18.89 4.17 4.41
CA TRP A 165 -20.31 4.47 4.55
C TRP A 165 -20.73 5.33 3.36
N GLU A 166 -21.82 4.92 2.74
CA GLU A 166 -22.43 5.67 1.64
C GLU A 166 -23.07 6.95 2.15
N ALA A 167 -23.21 7.94 1.28
CA ALA A 167 -23.94 9.15 1.63
C ALA A 167 -25.44 8.85 1.81
N ASP A 168 -26.06 9.49 2.79
CA ASP A 168 -27.49 9.50 3.01
C ASP A 168 -28.02 10.95 3.06
N ASP A 169 -29.28 11.12 3.45
CA ASP A 169 -29.94 12.45 3.52
C ASP A 169 -29.31 13.37 4.59
N GLU A 170 -28.61 12.81 5.58
CA GLU A 170 -28.05 13.58 6.70
C GLU A 170 -26.53 13.70 6.63
N PHE A 171 -25.82 12.73 6.07
CA PHE A 171 -24.36 12.65 6.09
C PHE A 171 -23.75 12.38 4.71
N PRO A 172 -22.63 13.05 4.39
CA PRO A 172 -21.86 12.75 3.19
C PRO A 172 -21.21 11.36 3.30
N ALA A 173 -20.83 10.78 2.16
CA ALA A 173 -20.06 9.55 2.13
C ALA A 173 -18.79 9.69 2.97
N SER A 174 -18.41 8.64 3.68
CA SER A 174 -17.24 8.67 4.55
C SER A 174 -16.40 7.41 4.45
N LEU A 175 -15.08 7.59 4.64
CA LEU A 175 -14.09 6.52 4.60
C LEU A 175 -13.21 6.58 5.85
N GLN A 176 -13.17 5.48 6.57
CA GLN A 176 -12.29 5.30 7.71
C GLN A 176 -11.24 4.24 7.41
N ILE A 177 -9.99 4.56 7.68
CA ILE A 177 -8.86 3.63 7.56
C ILE A 177 -8.31 3.34 8.96
N LEU A 178 -8.20 2.05 9.29
CA LEU A 178 -7.59 1.60 10.53
C LEU A 178 -6.37 0.75 10.21
N ALA A 179 -5.29 1.01 10.92
CA ALA A 179 -4.06 0.23 10.82
C ALA A 179 -3.70 -0.36 12.19
N ASP A 180 -2.89 -1.39 12.21
CA ASP A 180 -2.34 -1.91 13.46
C ASP A 180 -1.55 -0.81 14.17
N ARG A 181 -1.66 -0.72 15.50
CA ARG A 181 -0.98 0.30 16.32
C ARG A 181 0.53 0.35 16.07
N ASN A 182 1.13 -0.79 15.73
CA ASN A 182 2.56 -0.93 15.45
C ASN A 182 2.92 -0.79 13.95
N THR A 183 2.01 -0.30 13.10
CA THR A 183 2.28 -0.13 11.66
C THR A 183 3.53 0.70 11.39
N LEU A 184 3.79 1.73 12.22
CA LEU A 184 4.99 2.58 12.06
C LEU A 184 6.30 1.93 12.53
N ASP A 185 6.26 0.70 13.01
CA ASP A 185 7.46 -0.13 13.18
C ASP A 185 7.90 -0.75 11.84
N TYR A 186 6.97 -0.86 10.90
CA TYR A 186 7.21 -1.44 9.57
C TYR A 186 7.55 -0.41 8.50
N MET A 187 7.03 0.83 8.62
CA MET A 187 7.24 1.89 7.62
C MET A 187 7.02 3.28 8.22
N HIS A 188 7.53 4.30 7.57
CA HIS A 188 7.26 5.69 7.93
C HIS A 188 5.80 6.08 7.61
N TYR A 189 5.28 7.08 8.33
CA TYR A 189 3.91 7.57 8.13
C TYR A 189 3.67 8.08 6.70
N GLU A 190 4.62 8.81 6.12
CA GLU A 190 4.54 9.30 4.75
C GLU A 190 4.41 8.14 3.75
N THR A 191 5.18 7.09 3.99
CA THR A 191 5.15 5.87 3.15
C THR A 191 3.85 5.11 3.31
N LEU A 192 3.24 5.11 4.50
CA LEU A 192 1.89 4.59 4.69
C LEU A 192 0.88 5.33 3.79
N MET A 193 1.03 6.65 3.61
CA MET A 193 0.16 7.41 2.70
C MET A 193 0.39 7.03 1.23
N PHE A 194 1.63 6.70 0.82
CA PHE A 194 1.91 6.14 -0.51
C PHE A 194 1.27 4.76 -0.69
N ALA A 195 1.37 3.90 0.33
CA ALA A 195 0.72 2.59 0.32
C ALA A 195 -0.79 2.71 0.18
N LEU A 196 -1.44 3.64 0.89
CA LEU A 196 -2.87 3.88 0.78
C LEU A 196 -3.28 4.44 -0.58
N THR A 197 -2.49 5.37 -1.13
CA THR A 197 -2.71 5.88 -2.49
C THR A 197 -2.67 4.73 -3.51
N HIS A 198 -1.72 3.81 -3.36
CA HIS A 198 -1.64 2.63 -4.21
C HIS A 198 -2.80 1.66 -3.96
N LEU A 199 -3.21 1.43 -2.70
CA LEU A 199 -4.36 0.60 -2.38
C LEU A 199 -5.64 1.09 -3.08
N PHE A 200 -5.91 2.40 -3.05
CA PHE A 200 -7.08 2.95 -3.73
C PHE A 200 -6.97 2.87 -5.26
N SER A 201 -5.76 2.98 -5.80
CA SER A 201 -5.52 2.73 -7.23
C SER A 201 -5.81 1.28 -7.60
N ARG A 202 -5.40 0.32 -6.77
CA ARG A 202 -5.67 -1.11 -6.96
C ARG A 202 -7.17 -1.43 -6.86
N LEU A 203 -7.86 -0.89 -5.85
CA LEU A 203 -9.33 -1.03 -5.76
C LEU A 203 -10.03 -0.50 -7.01
N ASN A 204 -9.65 0.69 -7.48
CA ASN A 204 -10.22 1.27 -8.71
C ASN A 204 -9.90 0.43 -9.96
N GLU A 205 -8.73 -0.18 -10.05
CA GLU A 205 -8.36 -1.11 -11.13
C GLU A 205 -9.29 -2.34 -11.13
N GLU A 206 -9.48 -2.99 -9.98
CA GLU A 206 -10.37 -4.14 -9.85
C GLU A 206 -11.85 -3.78 -10.13
N MET A 207 -12.33 -2.62 -9.67
CA MET A 207 -13.68 -2.12 -10.01
C MET A 207 -13.89 -1.91 -11.51
N ARG A 208 -12.83 -1.63 -12.28
CA ARG A 208 -12.90 -1.47 -13.75
C ARG A 208 -12.82 -2.82 -14.48
N ASN A 209 -12.07 -3.77 -13.94
CA ASN A 209 -11.93 -5.10 -14.53
C ASN A 209 -13.24 -5.88 -14.49
N GLU A 210 -14.06 -5.67 -13.46
CA GLU A 210 -15.37 -6.30 -13.33
C GLU A 210 -16.37 -5.86 -14.43
N LYS A 211 -16.16 -4.69 -15.02
CA LYS A 211 -17.03 -4.16 -16.09
C LYS A 211 -16.67 -4.64 -17.51
N ARG A 212 -15.65 -5.50 -17.63
CA ARG A 212 -15.21 -6.11 -18.88
C ARG A 212 -15.63 -7.57 -18.98
#